data_6c6d837d2398a4e50bf4db78b706ed85
#
_entry.id   6c6d837d2398a4e50bf4db78b706ed85
#
_cell.length_a   1.000
_cell.length_b   1.000
_cell.length_c   1.000
_cell.angle_alpha   90.00
_cell.angle_beta   90.00
_cell.angle_gamma   90.00
#
_symmetry.space_group_name_H-M   'P 1'
#
loop_
_entity.id
_entity.type
_entity.pdbx_description
1 polymer ?
#
loop_
_entity_poly.entity_id
_entity_poly.type
_entity_poly.pdbx_seq_one_letter_code
_entity_poly.pdbx_strand_id
1 'polypeptide(L)'
;AQAPGITEAQVKRPFNASSGTRLFQWLARAGLEEAEFRRRYYMTAVTKCYPGKHPKGKGDRKPTGAEQKLCRPFLEREIELVRPRAILAVGGLAIETVLGRKVRLEEAVGQAFEVDGRLVLPLPHPSGASLWLNRPENQACLARALGILKEELLPLIEA
;
A
#
# COMPACT_ATOMS: atom_id res chain seq x y z
N ALA A 1 0.78 3.67 -0.18
CA ALA A 1 0.17 3.87 1.16
C ALA A 1 -0.72 5.11 1.20
N GLN A 2 -1.37 5.39 2.34
CA GLN A 2 -2.28 6.56 2.41
C GLN A 2 -1.52 7.89 2.53
N ALA A 3 -0.53 8.00 3.40
CA ALA A 3 0.23 9.23 3.70
C ALA A 3 1.55 8.88 4.37
N PRO A 4 2.56 9.78 4.37
CA PRO A 4 3.73 9.64 5.22
C PRO A 4 3.33 9.71 6.70
N GLY A 5 3.97 8.91 7.55
CA GLY A 5 3.93 9.09 8.99
C GLY A 5 4.92 10.17 9.45
N ILE A 6 4.90 10.50 10.74
CA ILE A 6 5.77 11.55 11.27
C ILE A 6 7.26 11.19 11.16
N THR A 7 7.61 9.92 11.36
CA THR A 7 9.00 9.46 11.26
C THR A 7 9.50 9.43 9.83
N GLU A 8 8.65 9.09 8.86
CA GLU A 8 8.97 9.13 7.44
C GLU A 8 9.30 10.55 6.97
N ALA A 9 8.56 11.55 7.47
CA ALA A 9 8.82 12.96 7.17
C ALA A 9 10.19 13.41 7.70
N GLN A 10 10.59 12.93 8.88
CA GLN A 10 11.87 13.27 9.52
C GLN A 10 13.06 12.60 8.85
N VAL A 11 12.98 11.28 8.60
CA VAL A 11 14.10 10.50 8.05
C VAL A 11 14.08 10.41 6.53
N LYS A 12 13.04 10.92 5.88
CA LYS A 12 12.83 10.90 4.41
C LYS A 12 12.93 9.48 3.82
N ARG A 13 12.39 8.50 4.53
CA ARG A 13 12.42 7.09 4.14
C ARG A 13 11.02 6.48 4.28
N PRO A 14 10.38 6.05 3.18
CA PRO A 14 9.06 5.43 3.20
C PRO A 14 9.05 4.15 4.06
N PHE A 15 7.94 3.91 4.76
CA PHE A 15 7.77 2.72 5.60
C PHE A 15 8.91 2.52 6.60
N ASN A 16 9.26 3.55 7.32
CA ASN A 16 10.39 3.55 8.26
C ASN A 16 10.04 3.03 9.66
N ALA A 17 8.75 3.07 10.05
CA ALA A 17 8.28 2.69 11.38
C ALA A 17 7.75 1.22 11.43
N SER A 18 7.06 0.86 12.50
CA SER A 18 6.52 -0.49 12.74
C SER A 18 5.63 -1.02 11.63
N SER A 19 4.88 -0.16 10.95
CA SER A 19 4.09 -0.54 9.76
C SER A 19 4.98 -1.05 8.63
N GLY A 20 6.12 -0.40 8.42
CA GLY A 20 7.11 -0.84 7.45
C GLY A 20 7.69 -2.20 7.81
N THR A 21 8.10 -2.40 9.06
CA THR A 21 8.61 -3.70 9.53
C THR A 21 7.64 -4.83 9.19
N ARG A 22 6.35 -4.66 9.50
CA ARG A 22 5.33 -5.67 9.21
C ARG A 22 5.10 -5.85 7.70
N LEU A 23 5.07 -4.78 6.93
CA LEU A 23 4.94 -4.86 5.49
C LEU A 23 6.08 -5.68 4.88
N PHE A 24 7.32 -5.39 5.26
CA PHE A 24 8.47 -6.12 4.73
C PHE A 24 8.54 -7.57 5.19
N GLN A 25 8.04 -7.90 6.38
CA GLN A 25 7.84 -9.30 6.79
C GLN A 25 6.85 -10.03 5.86
N TRP A 26 5.76 -9.38 5.42
CA TRP A 26 4.85 -9.97 4.44
C TRP A 26 5.52 -10.14 3.08
N LEU A 27 6.21 -9.12 2.60
CA LEU A 27 6.89 -9.15 1.30
C LEU A 27 8.00 -10.21 1.26
N ALA A 28 8.73 -10.41 2.35
CA ALA A 28 9.73 -11.46 2.47
C ALA A 28 9.12 -12.87 2.31
N ARG A 29 7.88 -13.09 2.77
CA ARG A 29 7.15 -14.35 2.54
C ARG A 29 6.87 -14.61 1.04
N ALA A 30 6.80 -13.57 0.24
CA ALA A 30 6.67 -13.66 -1.22
C ALA A 30 8.04 -13.66 -1.94
N GLY A 31 9.16 -13.64 -1.20
CA GLY A 31 10.51 -13.64 -1.75
C GLY A 31 11.11 -12.26 -1.99
N LEU A 32 10.49 -11.19 -1.48
CA LEU A 32 10.97 -9.81 -1.62
C LEU A 32 11.60 -9.32 -0.32
N GLU A 33 12.90 -9.42 -0.22
CA GLU A 33 13.65 -8.87 0.91
C GLU A 33 13.66 -7.34 0.92
N GLU A 34 13.61 -6.72 2.12
CA GLU A 34 13.47 -5.27 2.28
C GLU A 34 14.55 -4.48 1.53
N ALA A 35 15.81 -4.87 1.66
CA ALA A 35 16.92 -4.15 1.02
C ALA A 35 16.80 -4.16 -0.50
N GLU A 36 16.44 -5.31 -1.07
CA GLU A 36 16.20 -5.46 -2.50
C GLU A 36 14.98 -4.67 -2.95
N PHE A 37 13.88 -4.76 -2.19
CA PHE A 37 12.66 -4.01 -2.48
C PHE A 37 12.92 -2.50 -2.53
N ARG A 38 13.61 -1.95 -1.53
CA ARG A 38 13.92 -0.52 -1.47
C ARG A 38 14.83 -0.04 -2.60
N ARG A 39 15.65 -0.90 -3.14
CA ARG A 39 16.54 -0.58 -4.25
C ARG A 39 15.83 -0.60 -5.60
N ARG A 40 14.87 -1.50 -5.80
CA ARG A 40 14.27 -1.78 -7.11
C ARG A 40 12.88 -1.17 -7.31
N TYR A 41 12.13 -0.92 -6.25
CA TYR A 41 10.73 -0.53 -6.35
C TYR A 41 10.47 0.88 -5.83
N TYR A 42 9.64 1.61 -6.56
CA TYR A 42 9.22 2.95 -6.19
C TYR A 42 8.13 2.91 -5.12
N MET A 43 8.28 3.69 -4.07
CA MET A 43 7.31 3.76 -2.97
C MET A 43 6.76 5.17 -2.82
N THR A 44 5.45 5.29 -2.80
CA THR A 44 4.77 6.58 -2.65
C THR A 44 3.51 6.47 -1.79
N ALA A 45 2.84 7.59 -1.59
CA ALA A 45 1.60 7.69 -0.84
C ALA A 45 0.56 8.53 -1.58
N VAL A 46 -0.72 8.31 -1.26
CA VAL A 46 -1.84 9.08 -1.83
C VAL A 46 -1.73 10.56 -1.53
N THR A 47 -1.37 10.91 -0.28
CA THR A 47 -1.01 12.29 0.08
C THR A 47 0.48 12.40 0.44
N LYS A 48 1.05 13.59 0.27
CA LYS A 48 2.49 13.82 0.37
C LYS A 48 2.94 14.39 1.71
N CYS A 49 1.99 14.75 2.56
CA CYS A 49 2.25 15.33 3.89
C CYS A 49 1.71 14.42 5.00
N TYR A 50 2.35 14.49 6.15
CA TYR A 50 1.84 13.85 7.36
C TYR A 50 0.50 14.46 7.77
N PRO A 51 -0.58 13.69 7.90
CA PRO A 51 -1.91 14.22 8.16
C PRO A 51 -2.18 14.57 9.62
N GLY A 52 -1.31 14.18 10.53
CA GLY A 52 -1.53 14.28 11.97
C GLY A 52 -2.11 13.02 12.60
N LYS A 53 -2.14 12.99 13.93
CA LYS A 53 -2.73 11.89 14.69
C LYS A 53 -4.25 11.93 14.69
N HIS A 54 -4.86 10.77 14.81
CA HIS A 54 -6.30 10.66 15.01
C HIS A 54 -6.69 11.25 16.38
N PRO A 55 -7.66 12.16 16.46
CA PRO A 55 -7.99 12.88 17.71
C PRO A 55 -8.52 11.99 18.82
N LYS A 56 -9.17 10.87 18.49
CA LYS A 56 -9.78 9.94 19.45
C LYS A 56 -9.27 8.51 19.35
N GLY A 57 -8.26 8.24 18.53
CA GLY A 57 -7.81 6.88 18.23
C GLY A 57 -6.30 6.72 18.27
N LYS A 58 -5.88 5.47 18.10
CA LYS A 58 -4.48 5.13 17.90
C LYS A 58 -4.14 5.29 16.42
N GLY A 59 -2.93 5.80 16.15
CA GLY A 59 -2.42 5.96 14.80
C GLY A 59 -2.71 7.33 14.19
N ASP A 60 -2.45 7.43 12.91
CA ASP A 60 -2.60 8.66 12.15
C ASP A 60 -4.02 8.79 11.58
N ARG A 61 -4.50 10.02 11.47
CA ARG A 61 -5.81 10.24 10.85
C ARG A 61 -5.75 9.98 9.34
N LYS A 62 -6.89 9.62 8.78
CA LYS A 62 -7.07 9.55 7.33
C LYS A 62 -7.01 10.98 6.75
N PRO A 63 -6.27 11.22 5.66
CA PRO A 63 -6.30 12.49 4.95
C PRO A 63 -7.72 12.87 4.53
N THR A 64 -8.05 14.15 4.64
CA THR A 64 -9.36 14.67 4.19
C THR A 64 -9.49 14.61 2.66
N GLY A 65 -10.72 14.69 2.16
CA GLY A 65 -10.96 14.74 0.71
C GLY A 65 -10.26 15.93 0.04
N ALA A 66 -10.18 17.08 0.72
CA ALA A 66 -9.47 18.26 0.23
C ALA A 66 -7.96 18.00 0.12
N GLU A 67 -7.35 17.41 1.13
CA GLU A 67 -5.93 17.02 1.11
C GLU A 67 -5.63 16.00 0.00
N GLN A 68 -6.50 15.01 -0.17
CA GLN A 68 -6.38 14.03 -1.25
C GLN A 68 -6.46 14.69 -2.62
N LYS A 69 -7.41 15.62 -2.82
CA LYS A 69 -7.57 16.37 -4.06
C LYS A 69 -6.33 17.22 -4.39
N LEU A 70 -5.77 17.90 -3.40
CA LEU A 70 -4.54 18.69 -3.57
C LEU A 70 -3.33 17.84 -3.96
N CYS A 71 -3.23 16.62 -3.42
CA CYS A 71 -2.09 15.72 -3.68
C CYS A 71 -2.27 14.87 -4.95
N ARG A 72 -3.48 14.73 -5.47
CA ARG A 72 -3.79 13.86 -6.61
C ARG A 72 -2.93 14.12 -7.85
N PRO A 73 -2.69 15.36 -8.29
CA PRO A 73 -1.85 15.62 -9.47
C PRO A 73 -0.42 15.09 -9.32
N PHE A 74 0.12 15.11 -8.10
CA PHE A 74 1.46 14.57 -7.83
C PHE A 74 1.50 13.05 -7.97
N LEU A 75 0.51 12.34 -7.43
CA LEU A 75 0.41 10.88 -7.56
C LEU A 75 0.23 10.46 -9.02
N GLU A 76 -0.64 11.14 -9.75
CA GLU A 76 -0.87 10.89 -11.18
C GLU A 76 0.43 11.09 -11.98
N ARG A 77 1.17 12.16 -11.70
CA ARG A 77 2.45 12.43 -12.35
C ARG A 77 3.53 11.40 -12.01
N GLU A 78 3.58 10.93 -10.77
CA GLU A 78 4.48 9.85 -10.37
C GLU A 78 4.18 8.55 -11.16
N ILE A 79 2.91 8.17 -11.28
CA ILE A 79 2.49 6.99 -12.04
C ILE A 79 2.84 7.13 -13.53
N GLU A 80 2.65 8.31 -14.11
CA GLU A 80 3.04 8.60 -15.50
C GLU A 80 4.56 8.46 -15.73
N LEU A 81 5.36 8.95 -14.80
CA LEU A 81 6.82 8.92 -14.91
C LEU A 81 7.40 7.54 -14.66
N VAL A 82 6.91 6.86 -13.62
CA VAL A 82 7.39 5.53 -13.22
C VAL A 82 6.91 4.45 -14.20
N ARG A 83 5.72 4.62 -14.77
CA ARG A 83 5.06 3.65 -15.67
C ARG A 83 5.05 2.23 -15.11
N PRO A 84 4.53 2.03 -13.89
CA PRO A 84 4.59 0.73 -13.25
C PRO A 84 3.78 -0.31 -14.02
N ARG A 85 4.28 -1.52 -14.13
CA ARG A 85 3.54 -2.69 -14.65
C ARG A 85 2.57 -3.23 -13.60
N ALA A 86 2.91 -3.07 -12.32
CA ALA A 86 2.08 -3.46 -11.21
C ALA A 86 2.12 -2.43 -10.07
N ILE A 87 1.04 -2.35 -9.30
CA ILE A 87 0.90 -1.47 -8.14
C ILE A 87 0.48 -2.30 -6.93
N LEU A 88 1.27 -2.27 -5.86
CA LEU A 88 0.85 -2.76 -4.56
C LEU A 88 0.10 -1.64 -3.83
N ALA A 89 -1.21 -1.75 -3.73
CA ALA A 89 -2.05 -0.76 -3.06
C ALA A 89 -2.22 -1.13 -1.58
N VAL A 90 -1.51 -0.44 -0.69
CA VAL A 90 -1.42 -0.78 0.74
C VAL A 90 -2.38 0.08 1.56
N GLY A 91 -3.40 -0.55 2.12
CA GLY A 91 -4.43 0.09 2.94
C GLY A 91 -5.63 0.62 2.14
N GLY A 92 -6.78 0.75 2.81
CA GLY A 92 -8.06 1.05 2.16
C GLY A 92 -8.05 2.31 1.29
N LEU A 93 -7.46 3.42 1.75
CA LEU A 93 -7.41 4.65 0.96
C LEU A 93 -6.59 4.48 -0.33
N ALA A 94 -5.44 3.81 -0.26
CA ALA A 94 -4.62 3.54 -1.43
C ALA A 94 -5.36 2.63 -2.43
N ILE A 95 -6.03 1.60 -1.91
CA ILE A 95 -6.83 0.68 -2.72
C ILE A 95 -7.96 1.43 -3.45
N GLU A 96 -8.77 2.19 -2.71
CA GLU A 96 -9.88 2.98 -3.29
C GLU A 96 -9.38 4.01 -4.31
N THR A 97 -8.25 4.65 -4.03
CA THR A 97 -7.66 5.65 -4.94
C THR A 97 -7.21 5.02 -6.26
N VAL A 98 -6.52 3.90 -6.20
CA VAL A 98 -5.99 3.22 -7.41
C VAL A 98 -7.09 2.53 -8.19
N LEU A 99 -8.06 1.90 -7.51
CA LEU A 99 -9.21 1.26 -8.17
C LEU A 99 -10.27 2.26 -8.67
N GLY A 100 -10.22 3.53 -8.21
CA GLY A 100 -11.19 4.56 -8.58
C GLY A 100 -12.59 4.34 -8.02
N ARG A 101 -12.76 3.45 -7.04
CA ARG A 101 -14.05 3.11 -6.41
C ARG A 101 -13.88 2.67 -4.97
N LYS A 102 -14.94 2.81 -4.17
CA LYS A 102 -14.99 2.21 -2.83
C LYS A 102 -15.09 0.70 -2.93
N VAL A 103 -14.40 0.02 -2.03
CA VAL A 103 -14.38 -1.44 -1.94
C VAL A 103 -14.10 -1.87 -0.50
N ARG A 104 -14.71 -2.96 -0.07
CA ARG A 104 -14.38 -3.55 1.23
C ARG A 104 -13.08 -4.34 1.13
N LEU A 105 -12.29 -4.34 2.20
CA LEU A 105 -11.02 -5.05 2.23
C LEU A 105 -11.18 -6.56 1.98
N GLU A 106 -12.25 -7.14 2.50
CA GLU A 106 -12.58 -8.57 2.32
C GLU A 106 -12.83 -8.95 0.86
N GLU A 107 -13.29 -7.98 0.06
CA GLU A 107 -13.55 -8.15 -1.37
C GLU A 107 -12.33 -7.83 -2.23
N ALA A 108 -11.43 -7.00 -1.73
CA ALA A 108 -10.28 -6.54 -2.50
C ALA A 108 -9.02 -7.37 -2.24
N VAL A 109 -8.72 -7.68 -0.98
CA VAL A 109 -7.49 -8.40 -0.62
C VAL A 109 -7.59 -9.87 -0.99
N GLY A 110 -6.58 -10.38 -1.68
CA GLY A 110 -6.54 -11.76 -2.18
C GLY A 110 -7.02 -11.90 -3.63
N GLN A 111 -7.15 -10.77 -4.33
CA GLN A 111 -7.42 -10.71 -5.76
C GLN A 111 -6.48 -9.69 -6.41
N ALA A 112 -6.16 -9.88 -7.69
CA ALA A 112 -5.53 -8.87 -8.52
C ALA A 112 -6.58 -8.22 -9.42
N PHE A 113 -6.41 -6.94 -9.68
CA PHE A 113 -7.28 -6.14 -10.56
C PHE A 113 -6.47 -5.57 -11.70
N GLU A 114 -7.09 -5.40 -12.86
CA GLU A 114 -6.50 -4.67 -13.95
C GLU A 114 -7.09 -3.24 -14.00
N VAL A 115 -6.22 -2.24 -13.97
CA VAL A 115 -6.59 -0.81 -14.06
C VAL A 115 -5.64 -0.13 -15.03
N ASP A 116 -6.16 0.44 -16.09
CA ASP A 116 -5.37 1.13 -17.13
C ASP A 116 -4.18 0.32 -17.65
N GLY A 117 -4.39 -0.98 -17.87
CA GLY A 117 -3.35 -1.90 -18.36
C GLY A 117 -2.27 -2.26 -17.33
N ARG A 118 -2.51 -2.02 -16.05
CA ARG A 118 -1.62 -2.35 -14.93
C ARG A 118 -2.29 -3.34 -13.99
N LEU A 119 -1.53 -4.26 -13.44
CA LEU A 119 -2.01 -5.11 -12.36
C LEU A 119 -1.98 -4.34 -11.02
N VAL A 120 -3.07 -4.38 -10.30
CA VAL A 120 -3.20 -3.79 -8.96
C VAL A 120 -3.43 -4.90 -7.95
N LEU A 121 -2.55 -5.02 -6.98
CA LEU A 121 -2.68 -5.98 -5.89
C LEU A 121 -2.94 -5.25 -4.57
N PRO A 122 -4.16 -5.32 -4.04
CA PRO A 122 -4.51 -4.79 -2.73
C PRO A 122 -3.86 -5.55 -1.57
N LEU A 123 -3.31 -4.80 -0.63
CA LEU A 123 -2.84 -5.31 0.65
C LEU A 123 -3.52 -4.55 1.80
N PRO A 124 -3.79 -5.19 2.94
CA PRO A 124 -4.34 -4.50 4.10
C PRO A 124 -3.31 -3.54 4.69
N HIS A 125 -3.75 -2.62 5.54
CA HIS A 125 -2.81 -1.72 6.23
C HIS A 125 -1.97 -2.51 7.24
N PRO A 126 -0.64 -2.38 7.23
CA PRO A 126 0.24 -3.18 8.09
C PRO A 126 0.39 -2.64 9.51
N SER A 127 -0.31 -1.58 9.90
CA SER A 127 -0.23 -1.04 11.26
C SER A 127 -0.84 -1.98 12.30
N GLY A 128 -0.30 -1.95 13.52
CA GLY A 128 -0.88 -2.68 14.65
C GLY A 128 -2.24 -2.15 15.12
N ALA A 129 -2.64 -0.96 14.69
CA ALA A 129 -3.96 -0.40 14.94
C ALA A 129 -5.06 -1.03 14.07
N SER A 130 -4.70 -1.71 12.99
CA SER A 130 -5.65 -2.42 12.14
C SER A 130 -6.05 -3.74 12.78
N LEU A 131 -7.32 -3.89 13.10
CA LEU A 131 -7.88 -5.14 13.66
C LEU A 131 -8.32 -6.12 12.56
N TRP A 132 -8.20 -5.77 11.31
CA TRP A 132 -8.69 -6.55 10.18
C TRP A 132 -8.06 -7.96 10.14
N LEU A 133 -6.76 -8.05 10.40
CA LEU A 133 -6.02 -9.33 10.43
C LEU A 133 -6.26 -10.19 11.68
N ASN A 134 -7.08 -9.74 12.62
CA ASN A 134 -7.44 -10.58 13.78
C ASN A 134 -8.41 -11.71 13.40
N ARG A 135 -9.04 -11.64 12.23
CA ARG A 135 -9.94 -12.68 11.73
C ARG A 135 -9.16 -13.68 10.86
N PRO A 136 -9.32 -15.00 11.07
CA PRO A 136 -8.64 -16.03 10.26
C PRO A 136 -8.94 -15.91 8.76
N GLU A 137 -10.18 -15.55 8.40
CA GLU A 137 -10.59 -15.36 7.00
C GLU A 137 -9.77 -14.25 6.32
N ASN A 138 -9.48 -13.18 7.04
CA ASN A 138 -8.72 -12.06 6.54
C ASN A 138 -7.22 -12.38 6.43
N GLN A 139 -6.71 -13.21 7.34
CA GLN A 139 -5.35 -13.76 7.22
C GLN A 139 -5.21 -14.65 5.97
N ALA A 140 -6.24 -15.44 5.66
CA ALA A 140 -6.28 -16.23 4.42
C ALA A 140 -6.32 -15.32 3.17
N CYS A 141 -7.03 -14.18 3.21
CA CYS A 141 -7.00 -13.20 2.12
C CYS A 141 -5.59 -12.62 1.90
N LEU A 142 -4.90 -12.26 2.98
CA LEU A 142 -3.51 -11.80 2.89
C LEU A 142 -2.59 -12.89 2.32
N ALA A 143 -2.73 -14.14 2.78
CA ALA A 143 -1.94 -15.25 2.27
C ALA A 143 -2.16 -15.46 0.76
N ARG A 144 -3.39 -15.37 0.27
CA ARG A 144 -3.69 -15.41 -1.17
C ARG A 144 -3.04 -14.24 -1.92
N ALA A 145 -3.12 -13.01 -1.39
CA ALA A 145 -2.49 -11.85 -2.00
C ALA A 145 -0.97 -12.03 -2.14
N LEU A 146 -0.30 -12.57 -1.13
CA LEU A 146 1.14 -12.85 -1.19
C LEU A 146 1.46 -13.99 -2.18
N GLY A 147 0.58 -14.97 -2.33
CA GLY A 147 0.68 -16.00 -3.37
C GLY A 147 0.61 -15.38 -4.77
N ILE A 148 -0.38 -14.54 -5.03
CA ILE A 148 -0.52 -13.80 -6.30
C ILE A 148 0.72 -12.94 -6.58
N LEU A 149 1.23 -12.23 -5.56
CA LEU A 149 2.46 -11.45 -5.70
C LEU A 149 3.61 -12.32 -6.19
N LYS A 150 3.84 -13.45 -5.54
CA LYS A 150 4.94 -14.36 -5.85
C LYS A 150 4.81 -15.04 -7.22
N GLU A 151 3.61 -15.53 -7.54
CA GLU A 151 3.38 -16.42 -8.67
C GLU A 151 3.01 -15.68 -9.96
N GLU A 152 2.39 -14.49 -9.85
CA GLU A 152 1.88 -13.76 -11.00
C GLU A 152 2.60 -12.41 -11.21
N LEU A 153 2.71 -11.58 -10.15
CA LEU A 153 3.27 -10.23 -10.31
C LEU A 153 4.78 -10.22 -10.45
N LEU A 154 5.50 -10.96 -9.61
CA LEU A 154 6.96 -10.96 -9.67
C LEU A 154 7.50 -11.48 -11.00
N PRO A 155 7.03 -12.59 -11.57
CA PRO A 155 7.46 -13.02 -12.90
C PRO A 155 7.18 -11.98 -14.00
N LEU A 156 6.05 -11.28 -13.91
CA LEU A 156 5.71 -10.21 -14.86
C LEU A 156 6.65 -9.01 -14.76
N ILE A 157 7.06 -8.64 -13.56
CA ILE A 157 7.89 -7.46 -13.30
C ILE A 157 9.36 -7.77 -13.64
N GLU A 158 9.81 -8.98 -13.41
CA GLU A 158 11.19 -9.42 -13.61
C GLU A 158 11.48 -9.86 -15.06
N ALA A 159 10.45 -10.09 -15.83
CA ALA A 159 10.57 -10.32 -17.28
C ALA A 159 10.88 -9.01 -18.01
#